data_05254f145c710072c21b2baf47aa3590
#
_entry.id   05254f145c710072c21b2baf47aa3590
#
_cell.length_a   1.000
_cell.length_b   1.000
_cell.length_c   1.000
_cell.angle_alpha   90.00
_cell.angle_beta   90.00
_cell.angle_gamma   90.00
#
_symmetry.space_group_name_H-M   'P 1'
#
loop_
_entity.id
_entity.type
_entity.pdbx_description
1 polymer ?
#
loop_
_entity_poly.entity_id
_entity_poly.type
_entity_poly.pdbx_seq_one_letter_code
_entity_poly.pdbx_strand_id
1 'polypeptide(L)'
;MKTKWAVLLTIFFMAVGATAQNATNSSFQIKGILLDSLTQEGEPYATIRIVKKEAPAHAVKMLVTDMKGQFQEKVSGNKGNFIMTISSVGRSGIVKNFSVKPGEKLVDFGTIYITDASNELGQVEVVAQKPLVKADIDKIEYNIQDDPDSKSNSVLEMLRKVPLVTVDGEDNIKVNGSSSFKVYVNGKPNNMMSNNPTDVLKSMPANSIKHIEVITNPGAKYDAEGVGGILNIVTVGGGLEGYTATFSGNVSNRGAGGGVFGTVKSGKLTFSARYNYNYNNQPRSYSGGNRRTVGETDSGSSDLDYSGTSKGNGTFQSGSMEASYEIDTLRLVTMSFGLWGGKNKSNGETDASATFPGTADELYSYISDNHSKSSWYSIDGGIDYQRLFHVKERMLTFSYKINTRPQTSDSYSGYEYDMDKVAPDWQDFMRRMLDQHNDGSQSTTEHTLQADYTTPVGKMHTIEAGAKYILRNNSSEDDRFQRGAGQQADYEFDEDHSSHYKHLNDILAAYAGYSLKVKKLSGRLGVRYEHTIQNVKYLLG
;
A
#
# COMPACT_ATOMS: atom_id res chain seq x y z
N MET A 1 2.11 -45.88 0.82
CA MET A 1 1.24 -44.81 0.29
C MET A 1 1.95 -43.46 0.06
N LYS A 2 3.28 -43.35 0.22
CA LYS A 2 4.03 -42.07 0.06
C LYS A 2 4.62 -41.84 -1.35
N THR A 3 4.62 -42.85 -2.22
CA THR A 3 5.24 -42.81 -3.56
C THR A 3 4.30 -42.46 -4.71
N LYS A 4 2.98 -42.48 -4.49
CA LYS A 4 1.99 -42.18 -5.56
C LYS A 4 1.69 -40.71 -5.75
N TRP A 5 1.98 -39.85 -4.78
CA TRP A 5 1.78 -38.39 -4.86
C TRP A 5 2.94 -37.66 -5.55
N ALA A 6 4.15 -38.21 -5.47
CA ALA A 6 5.30 -37.59 -6.16
C ALA A 6 5.22 -37.74 -7.69
N VAL A 7 4.62 -38.81 -8.18
CA VAL A 7 4.45 -39.08 -9.62
C VAL A 7 3.33 -38.19 -10.22
N LEU A 8 2.30 -37.87 -9.45
CA LEU A 8 1.23 -36.99 -9.92
C LEU A 8 1.67 -35.51 -10.00
N LEU A 9 2.56 -35.08 -9.10
CA LEU A 9 3.12 -33.72 -9.14
C LEU A 9 4.10 -33.57 -10.31
N THR A 10 4.85 -34.60 -10.66
CA THR A 10 5.80 -34.58 -11.79
C THR A 10 5.08 -34.58 -13.15
N ILE A 11 3.95 -35.26 -13.25
CA ILE A 11 3.12 -35.27 -14.48
C ILE A 11 2.40 -33.93 -14.69
N PHE A 12 2.03 -33.23 -13.61
CA PHE A 12 1.43 -31.91 -13.72
C PHE A 12 2.44 -30.83 -14.19
N PHE A 13 3.72 -30.96 -13.79
CA PHE A 13 4.79 -30.05 -14.25
C PHE A 13 5.25 -30.31 -15.70
N MET A 14 5.10 -31.52 -16.23
CA MET A 14 5.45 -31.81 -17.62
C MET A 14 4.37 -31.44 -18.64
N ALA A 15 3.12 -31.22 -18.21
CA ALA A 15 2.03 -30.86 -19.12
C ALA A 15 1.93 -29.35 -19.43
N VAL A 16 2.67 -28.48 -18.72
CA VAL A 16 2.70 -27.03 -18.95
C VAL A 16 3.83 -26.57 -19.88
N GLY A 17 4.68 -27.52 -20.33
CA GLY A 17 5.89 -27.24 -21.12
C GLY A 17 5.74 -27.21 -22.63
N ALA A 18 4.54 -27.12 -23.22
CA ALA A 18 4.41 -27.10 -24.67
C ALA A 18 3.33 -26.10 -25.10
N THR A 19 3.76 -24.94 -25.41
CA THR A 19 3.46 -24.02 -26.54
C THR A 19 3.67 -22.56 -26.14
N ALA A 20 4.89 -22.16 -25.83
CA ALA A 20 5.29 -20.79 -26.05
C ALA A 20 5.65 -20.66 -27.54
N GLN A 21 4.66 -20.46 -28.40
CA GLN A 21 4.92 -19.88 -29.70
C GLN A 21 5.46 -18.47 -29.43
N ASN A 22 6.73 -18.25 -29.77
CA ASN A 22 7.35 -16.94 -29.91
C ASN A 22 6.60 -16.16 -30.99
N ALA A 23 5.50 -15.53 -30.61
CA ALA A 23 5.02 -14.37 -31.31
C ALA A 23 6.11 -13.31 -31.06
N THR A 24 6.91 -13.02 -32.07
CA THR A 24 7.76 -11.83 -32.13
C THR A 24 6.81 -10.65 -31.92
N ASN A 25 6.67 -10.19 -30.69
CA ASN A 25 5.92 -8.98 -30.32
C ASN A 25 6.70 -7.79 -30.85
N SER A 26 6.58 -7.55 -32.16
CA SER A 26 7.07 -6.34 -32.74
C SER A 26 6.23 -5.18 -32.22
N SER A 27 6.90 -4.14 -31.79
CA SER A 27 6.28 -2.95 -31.22
C SER A 27 7.01 -1.72 -31.78
N PHE A 28 6.29 -0.63 -31.92
CA PHE A 28 6.82 0.68 -32.23
C PHE A 28 6.50 1.66 -31.10
N GLN A 29 7.23 2.74 -31.03
CA GLN A 29 7.03 3.80 -30.07
C GLN A 29 6.33 4.98 -30.74
N ILE A 30 5.44 5.62 -30.03
CA ILE A 30 4.85 6.89 -30.43
C ILE A 30 5.30 7.98 -29.46
N LYS A 31 5.43 9.22 -29.92
CA LYS A 31 5.65 10.39 -29.08
C LYS A 31 5.05 11.64 -29.71
N GLY A 32 4.79 12.63 -28.87
CA GLY A 32 4.31 13.95 -29.29
C GLY A 32 4.00 14.85 -28.11
N ILE A 33 3.56 16.06 -28.39
CA ILE A 33 3.09 17.02 -27.40
C ILE A 33 1.76 17.61 -27.86
N LEU A 34 0.79 17.68 -26.94
CA LEU A 34 -0.51 18.27 -27.15
C LEU A 34 -0.56 19.64 -26.48
N LEU A 35 -0.77 20.70 -27.24
CA LEU A 35 -0.87 22.07 -26.75
C LEU A 35 -2.26 22.64 -27.00
N ASP A 36 -2.72 23.48 -26.10
CA ASP A 36 -3.87 24.35 -26.34
C ASP A 36 -3.53 25.35 -27.46
N SER A 37 -4.40 25.48 -28.45
CA SER A 37 -4.16 26.34 -29.62
C SER A 37 -4.14 27.83 -29.32
N LEU A 38 -4.78 28.25 -28.22
CA LEU A 38 -4.88 29.65 -27.80
C LEU A 38 -3.78 30.03 -26.81
N THR A 39 -3.62 29.21 -25.75
CA THR A 39 -2.67 29.53 -24.68
C THR A 39 -1.25 29.02 -24.95
N GLN A 40 -1.07 28.11 -25.90
CA GLN A 40 0.19 27.42 -26.20
C GLN A 40 0.74 26.60 -25.01
N GLU A 41 -0.07 26.39 -23.99
CA GLU A 41 0.27 25.56 -22.84
C GLU A 41 -0.02 24.08 -23.12
N GLY A 42 0.65 23.19 -22.40
CA GLY A 42 0.42 21.75 -22.52
C GLY A 42 -0.98 21.36 -22.07
N GLU A 43 -1.70 20.57 -22.87
CA GLU A 43 -3.00 20.02 -22.47
C GLU A 43 -2.79 18.77 -21.61
N PRO A 44 -3.02 18.86 -20.28
CA PRO A 44 -2.78 17.76 -19.38
C PRO A 44 -3.90 16.73 -19.43
N TYR A 45 -3.54 15.48 -19.21
CA TYR A 45 -4.46 14.35 -19.03
C TYR A 45 -5.44 14.11 -20.19
N ALA A 46 -5.11 14.56 -21.38
CA ALA A 46 -5.85 14.22 -22.57
C ALA A 46 -5.70 12.72 -22.88
N THR A 47 -6.79 12.05 -23.15
CA THR A 47 -6.80 10.62 -23.49
C THR A 47 -6.45 10.44 -24.97
N ILE A 48 -5.45 9.61 -25.24
CA ILE A 48 -5.04 9.22 -26.58
C ILE A 48 -5.34 7.73 -26.79
N ARG A 49 -6.18 7.43 -27.77
CA ARG A 49 -6.54 6.07 -28.14
C ARG A 49 -6.00 5.72 -29.52
N ILE A 50 -5.39 4.54 -29.62
CA ILE A 50 -4.86 4.00 -30.86
C ILE A 50 -5.58 2.71 -31.20
N VAL A 51 -6.11 2.63 -32.42
CA VAL A 51 -6.77 1.44 -32.96
C VAL A 51 -6.16 1.07 -34.31
N LYS A 52 -6.28 -0.19 -34.73
CA LYS A 52 -6.06 -0.57 -36.11
C LYS A 52 -7.23 -0.11 -36.96
N LYS A 53 -6.96 0.40 -38.14
CA LYS A 53 -8.01 0.86 -39.06
C LYS A 53 -8.98 -0.27 -39.45
N GLU A 54 -8.49 -1.51 -39.50
CA GLU A 54 -9.25 -2.71 -39.83
C GLU A 54 -10.10 -3.24 -38.68
N ALA A 55 -9.82 -2.78 -37.43
CA ALA A 55 -10.53 -3.21 -36.20
C ALA A 55 -10.75 -2.03 -35.27
N PRO A 56 -11.55 -1.02 -35.66
CA PRO A 56 -11.70 0.23 -34.89
C PRO A 56 -12.40 0.05 -33.52
N ALA A 57 -13.13 -1.04 -33.32
CA ALA A 57 -13.78 -1.35 -32.06
C ALA A 57 -12.79 -1.71 -30.94
N HIS A 58 -11.58 -2.20 -31.28
CA HIS A 58 -10.60 -2.68 -30.31
C HIS A 58 -9.42 -1.72 -30.24
N ALA A 59 -9.20 -1.12 -29.07
CA ALA A 59 -8.01 -0.32 -28.84
C ALA A 59 -6.76 -1.21 -28.74
N VAL A 60 -5.71 -0.82 -29.46
CA VAL A 60 -4.38 -1.45 -29.39
C VAL A 60 -3.60 -0.87 -28.23
N LYS A 61 -3.78 0.44 -28.00
CA LYS A 61 -3.17 1.18 -26.87
C LYS A 61 -4.06 2.35 -26.47
N MET A 62 -4.08 2.63 -25.20
CA MET A 62 -4.59 3.88 -24.64
C MET A 62 -3.56 4.46 -23.68
N LEU A 63 -3.44 5.78 -23.65
CA LEU A 63 -2.50 6.52 -22.81
C LEU A 63 -3.07 7.93 -22.56
N VAL A 64 -2.45 8.64 -21.62
CA VAL A 64 -2.79 10.03 -21.31
C VAL A 64 -1.56 10.92 -21.42
N THR A 65 -1.78 12.21 -21.71
CA THR A 65 -0.72 13.22 -21.69
C THR A 65 -0.32 13.55 -20.25
N ASP A 66 0.96 13.89 -20.04
CA ASP A 66 1.46 14.40 -18.77
C ASP A 66 1.00 15.84 -18.50
N MET A 67 1.44 16.44 -17.39
CA MET A 67 1.10 17.82 -17.03
C MET A 67 1.58 18.89 -18.04
N LYS A 68 2.54 18.54 -18.90
CA LYS A 68 3.06 19.42 -19.96
C LYS A 68 2.49 19.09 -21.34
N GLY A 69 1.47 18.22 -21.39
CA GLY A 69 0.85 17.77 -22.62
C GLY A 69 1.70 16.75 -23.41
N GLN A 70 2.80 16.25 -22.87
CA GLN A 70 3.68 15.30 -23.55
C GLN A 70 3.13 13.87 -23.43
N PHE A 71 3.36 13.08 -24.49
CA PHE A 71 3.09 11.65 -24.46
C PHE A 71 4.18 10.88 -25.19
N GLN A 72 4.54 9.74 -24.62
CA GLN A 72 5.49 8.80 -25.21
C GLN A 72 5.18 7.40 -24.72
N GLU A 73 4.86 6.48 -25.63
CA GLU A 73 4.46 5.12 -25.27
C GLU A 73 4.75 4.09 -26.34
N LYS A 74 4.90 2.84 -25.89
CA LYS A 74 5.12 1.66 -26.74
C LYS A 74 3.79 1.05 -27.15
N VAL A 75 3.61 0.85 -28.45
CA VAL A 75 2.39 0.30 -29.04
C VAL A 75 2.69 -1.07 -29.64
N SER A 76 1.86 -2.05 -29.36
CA SER A 76 1.98 -3.40 -29.92
C SER A 76 1.56 -3.41 -31.38
N GLY A 77 2.41 -3.95 -32.26
CA GLY A 77 2.18 -4.04 -33.68
C GLY A 77 3.48 -3.83 -34.45
N ASN A 78 3.53 -4.27 -35.69
CA ASN A 78 4.75 -4.23 -36.52
C ASN A 78 4.59 -3.46 -37.82
N LYS A 79 3.37 -3.28 -38.28
CA LYS A 79 3.03 -2.56 -39.51
C LYS A 79 1.51 -2.41 -39.62
N GLY A 80 1.06 -1.50 -40.46
CA GLY A 80 -0.36 -1.34 -40.78
C GLY A 80 -0.84 0.09 -40.61
N ASN A 81 -2.12 0.26 -40.83
CA ASN A 81 -2.79 1.55 -40.68
C ASN A 81 -3.46 1.65 -39.31
N PHE A 82 -3.24 2.77 -38.67
CA PHE A 82 -3.76 3.05 -37.36
C PHE A 82 -4.54 4.37 -37.35
N ILE A 83 -5.45 4.48 -36.42
CA ILE A 83 -6.18 5.70 -36.10
C ILE A 83 -5.82 6.10 -34.69
N MET A 84 -5.37 7.32 -34.51
CA MET A 84 -5.18 7.94 -33.20
C MET A 84 -6.31 8.91 -32.95
N THR A 85 -7.01 8.74 -31.85
CA THR A 85 -8.05 9.66 -31.37
C THR A 85 -7.58 10.31 -30.09
N ILE A 86 -7.66 11.64 -29.99
CA ILE A 86 -7.32 12.42 -28.81
C ILE A 86 -8.60 13.07 -28.31
N SER A 87 -8.87 12.92 -27.02
CA SER A 87 -10.02 13.54 -26.35
C SER A 87 -9.61 14.15 -25.02
N SER A 88 -10.11 15.34 -24.74
CA SER A 88 -9.96 16.03 -23.47
C SER A 88 -11.28 16.73 -23.09
N VAL A 89 -11.48 16.97 -21.78
CA VAL A 89 -12.73 17.51 -21.27
C VAL A 89 -12.89 18.97 -21.73
N GLY A 90 -14.01 19.28 -22.40
CA GLY A 90 -14.28 20.63 -22.90
C GLY A 90 -13.53 21.01 -24.17
N ARG A 91 -12.84 20.06 -24.82
CA ARG A 91 -12.06 20.26 -26.04
C ARG A 91 -12.66 19.55 -27.24
N SER A 92 -12.39 20.05 -28.44
CA SER A 92 -12.73 19.36 -29.68
C SER A 92 -11.87 18.11 -29.88
N GLY A 93 -12.50 16.96 -30.10
CA GLY A 93 -11.78 15.71 -30.33
C GLY A 93 -10.93 15.76 -31.62
N ILE A 94 -9.75 15.15 -31.60
CA ILE A 94 -8.84 15.09 -32.74
C ILE A 94 -8.74 13.63 -33.22
N VAL A 95 -8.87 13.41 -34.50
CA VAL A 95 -8.64 12.11 -35.16
C VAL A 95 -7.50 12.22 -36.16
N LYS A 96 -6.46 11.40 -35.98
CA LYS A 96 -5.32 11.33 -36.92
C LYS A 96 -5.15 9.91 -37.41
N ASN A 97 -5.13 9.74 -38.73
CA ASN A 97 -4.76 8.48 -39.38
C ASN A 97 -3.24 8.47 -39.61
N PHE A 98 -2.60 7.35 -39.29
CA PHE A 98 -1.17 7.16 -39.57
C PHE A 98 -0.87 5.71 -39.95
N SER A 99 0.24 5.51 -40.64
CA SER A 99 0.69 4.18 -41.05
C SER A 99 2.09 3.91 -40.52
N VAL A 100 2.34 2.70 -40.11
CA VAL A 100 3.64 2.23 -39.66
C VAL A 100 4.23 1.27 -40.66
N LYS A 101 5.42 1.58 -41.16
CA LYS A 101 6.15 0.76 -42.12
C LYS A 101 6.88 -0.39 -41.43
N PRO A 102 7.15 -1.51 -42.13
CA PRO A 102 7.97 -2.58 -41.59
C PRO A 102 9.35 -2.07 -41.14
N GLY A 103 9.72 -2.32 -39.87
CA GLY A 103 10.99 -1.88 -39.28
C GLY A 103 10.99 -0.47 -38.67
N GLU A 104 9.93 0.28 -38.81
CA GLU A 104 9.79 1.59 -38.16
C GLU A 104 9.58 1.42 -36.65
N LYS A 105 10.48 2.02 -35.87
CA LYS A 105 10.51 1.87 -34.41
C LYS A 105 9.93 3.07 -33.68
N LEU A 106 9.77 4.21 -34.33
CA LEU A 106 9.30 5.46 -33.73
C LEU A 106 8.41 6.22 -34.69
N VAL A 107 7.22 6.61 -34.24
CA VAL A 107 6.33 7.56 -34.91
C VAL A 107 6.27 8.82 -34.06
N ASP A 108 6.81 9.90 -34.56
CA ASP A 108 6.82 11.20 -33.93
C ASP A 108 5.70 12.07 -34.52
N PHE A 109 4.74 12.45 -33.67
CA PHE A 109 3.62 13.30 -34.06
C PHE A 109 3.92 14.80 -33.95
N GLY A 110 5.09 15.16 -33.40
CA GLY A 110 5.44 16.55 -33.13
C GLY A 110 4.44 17.25 -32.19
N THR A 111 4.17 18.51 -32.52
CA THR A 111 3.18 19.30 -31.77
C THR A 111 1.80 19.14 -32.38
N ILE A 112 0.83 18.83 -31.55
CA ILE A 112 -0.59 18.75 -31.91
C ILE A 112 -1.31 19.84 -31.16
N TYR A 113 -2.16 20.62 -31.82
CA TYR A 113 -2.95 21.67 -31.21
C TYR A 113 -4.38 21.21 -31.01
N ILE A 114 -4.92 21.44 -29.81
CA ILE A 114 -6.31 21.16 -29.46
C ILE A 114 -7.04 22.49 -29.20
N THR A 115 -8.30 22.58 -29.63
CA THR A 115 -9.14 23.78 -29.50
C THR A 115 -10.32 23.50 -28.56
N ASP A 116 -10.92 24.54 -28.01
CA ASP A 116 -12.18 24.44 -27.30
C ASP A 116 -13.28 23.84 -28.17
N ALA A 117 -14.20 23.10 -27.57
CA ALA A 117 -15.36 22.57 -28.27
C ALA A 117 -16.29 23.74 -28.63
N SER A 118 -16.27 24.19 -29.91
CA SER A 118 -17.24 25.12 -30.44
C SER A 118 -18.53 24.37 -30.78
N ASN A 119 -19.69 24.92 -30.39
CA ASN A 119 -21.00 24.37 -30.71
C ASN A 119 -21.35 24.61 -32.21
N GLU A 120 -20.69 23.91 -33.12
CA GLU A 120 -21.16 23.79 -34.50
C GLU A 120 -21.58 22.36 -34.79
N LEU A 121 -22.86 22.20 -35.02
CA LEU A 121 -23.53 20.95 -35.41
C LEU A 121 -23.12 20.54 -36.83
N GLY A 122 -22.04 19.84 -36.97
CA GLY A 122 -21.67 19.08 -38.13
C GLY A 122 -21.67 17.58 -37.79
N GLN A 123 -22.57 16.83 -38.38
CA GLN A 123 -22.75 15.39 -38.17
C GLN A 123 -21.49 14.62 -38.60
N VAL A 124 -20.58 14.40 -37.67
CA VAL A 124 -19.58 13.35 -37.69
C VAL A 124 -19.91 12.44 -36.52
N GLU A 125 -20.24 11.19 -36.77
CA GLU A 125 -20.44 10.17 -35.73
C GLU A 125 -19.10 9.93 -35.01
N VAL A 126 -18.77 10.85 -34.12
CA VAL A 126 -17.69 10.68 -33.16
C VAL A 126 -18.28 9.82 -32.06
N VAL A 127 -17.93 8.54 -32.06
CA VAL A 127 -18.12 7.70 -30.88
C VAL A 127 -17.29 8.34 -29.78
N ALA A 128 -17.94 9.22 -29.01
CA ALA A 128 -17.34 9.93 -27.89
C ALA A 128 -16.90 8.90 -26.87
N GLN A 129 -15.63 8.55 -26.86
CA GLN A 129 -15.08 7.72 -25.82
C GLN A 129 -14.94 8.54 -24.55
N LYS A 130 -15.42 7.93 -23.48
CA LYS A 130 -15.23 8.51 -22.15
C LYS A 130 -13.73 8.68 -21.88
N PRO A 131 -13.28 9.86 -21.45
CA PRO A 131 -11.89 10.05 -21.09
C PRO A 131 -11.50 9.09 -19.97
N LEU A 132 -10.27 8.55 -20.00
CA LEU A 132 -9.76 7.69 -18.93
C LEU A 132 -9.64 8.45 -17.61
N VAL A 133 -9.35 9.75 -17.67
CA VAL A 133 -9.22 10.62 -16.51
C VAL A 133 -10.40 11.57 -16.44
N LYS A 134 -11.01 11.66 -15.26
CA LYS A 134 -12.02 12.64 -14.92
C LYS A 134 -11.59 13.39 -13.67
N ALA A 135 -11.49 14.70 -13.76
CA ALA A 135 -11.19 15.56 -12.62
C ALA A 135 -12.50 16.13 -12.02
N ASP A 136 -12.63 16.03 -10.70
CA ASP A 136 -13.65 16.67 -9.92
C ASP A 136 -12.97 17.58 -8.87
N ILE A 137 -13.74 18.35 -8.10
CA ILE A 137 -13.21 19.36 -7.16
C ILE A 137 -12.34 18.78 -6.04
N ASP A 138 -12.64 17.56 -5.61
CA ASP A 138 -12.01 16.91 -4.47
C ASP A 138 -11.26 15.63 -4.84
N LYS A 139 -11.39 15.20 -6.10
CA LYS A 139 -10.80 13.93 -6.55
C LYS A 139 -10.47 13.91 -8.04
N ILE A 140 -9.55 13.07 -8.39
CA ILE A 140 -9.27 12.64 -9.77
C ILE A 140 -9.64 11.16 -9.88
N GLU A 141 -10.43 10.83 -10.89
CA GLU A 141 -10.87 9.46 -11.20
C GLU A 141 -10.13 8.96 -12.44
N TYR A 142 -9.50 7.79 -12.34
CA TYR A 142 -8.90 7.08 -13.46
C TYR A 142 -9.71 5.82 -13.77
N ASN A 143 -10.28 5.75 -14.96
CA ASN A 143 -11.10 4.63 -15.38
C ASN A 143 -10.23 3.46 -15.87
N ILE A 144 -10.02 2.48 -15.02
CA ILE A 144 -9.22 1.28 -15.34
C ILE A 144 -9.98 0.34 -16.27
N GLN A 145 -11.29 0.24 -16.13
CA GLN A 145 -12.10 -0.73 -16.88
C GLN A 145 -12.02 -0.48 -18.38
N ASP A 146 -11.92 0.78 -18.80
CA ASP A 146 -11.83 1.17 -20.21
C ASP A 146 -10.38 1.22 -20.73
N ASP A 147 -9.37 1.01 -19.87
CA ASP A 147 -7.96 0.90 -20.25
C ASP A 147 -7.64 -0.56 -20.68
N PRO A 148 -7.22 -0.79 -21.94
CA PRO A 148 -6.89 -2.14 -22.41
C PRO A 148 -5.79 -2.86 -21.61
N ASP A 149 -4.85 -2.11 -21.03
CA ASP A 149 -3.75 -2.67 -20.26
C ASP A 149 -4.23 -3.28 -18.94
N SER A 150 -5.46 -2.95 -18.47
CA SER A 150 -6.07 -3.55 -17.29
C SER A 150 -6.26 -5.08 -17.39
N LYS A 151 -6.28 -5.60 -18.62
CA LYS A 151 -6.51 -7.04 -18.86
C LYS A 151 -5.31 -7.91 -18.48
N SER A 152 -4.11 -7.35 -18.51
CA SER A 152 -2.86 -8.09 -18.29
C SER A 152 -2.04 -7.60 -17.09
N ASN A 153 -2.32 -6.40 -16.59
CA ASN A 153 -1.56 -5.77 -15.53
C ASN A 153 -2.17 -6.00 -14.14
N SER A 154 -1.35 -5.85 -13.12
CA SER A 154 -1.78 -5.71 -11.73
C SER A 154 -2.32 -4.30 -11.46
N VAL A 155 -3.04 -4.14 -10.35
CA VAL A 155 -3.49 -2.80 -9.91
C VAL A 155 -2.30 -1.89 -9.64
N LEU A 156 -1.20 -2.41 -9.07
CA LEU A 156 0.02 -1.64 -8.82
C LEU A 156 0.61 -1.07 -10.11
N GLU A 157 0.66 -1.86 -11.17
CA GLU A 157 1.15 -1.39 -12.48
C GLU A 157 0.23 -0.34 -13.09
N MET A 158 -1.09 -0.48 -12.92
CA MET A 158 -2.03 0.54 -13.37
C MET A 158 -1.91 1.85 -12.59
N LEU A 159 -1.51 1.80 -11.30
CA LEU A 159 -1.27 3.01 -10.51
C LEU A 159 -0.21 3.93 -11.11
N ARG A 160 0.76 3.39 -11.86
CA ARG A 160 1.77 4.20 -12.58
C ARG A 160 1.17 5.14 -13.63
N LYS A 161 -0.07 4.88 -14.05
CA LYS A 161 -0.83 5.70 -14.99
C LYS A 161 -1.82 6.64 -14.32
N VAL A 162 -2.08 6.46 -13.04
CA VAL A 162 -3.04 7.27 -12.29
C VAL A 162 -2.43 8.62 -11.96
N PRO A 163 -3.05 9.75 -12.35
CA PRO A 163 -2.54 11.07 -12.00
C PRO A 163 -2.43 11.24 -10.47
N LEU A 164 -1.43 12.01 -10.03
CA LEU A 164 -1.10 12.26 -8.62
C LEU A 164 -0.67 11.01 -7.82
N VAL A 165 -0.50 9.87 -8.47
CA VAL A 165 0.11 8.68 -7.89
C VAL A 165 1.47 8.45 -8.53
N THR A 166 2.48 8.20 -7.73
CA THR A 166 3.81 7.78 -8.21
C THR A 166 4.17 6.45 -7.58
N VAL A 167 4.70 5.55 -8.40
CA VAL A 167 5.23 4.25 -7.97
C VAL A 167 6.67 4.20 -8.44
N ASP A 168 7.62 4.18 -7.50
CA ASP A 168 9.05 4.16 -7.82
C ASP A 168 9.56 2.78 -8.28
N GLY A 169 10.86 2.67 -8.52
CA GLY A 169 11.49 1.42 -8.97
C GLY A 169 11.50 0.31 -7.91
N GLU A 170 11.28 0.64 -6.66
CA GLU A 170 11.17 -0.29 -5.53
C GLU A 170 9.70 -0.61 -5.16
N ASP A 171 8.77 -0.18 -6.02
CA ASP A 171 7.33 -0.34 -5.84
C ASP A 171 6.73 0.48 -4.67
N ASN A 172 7.44 1.50 -4.16
CA ASN A 172 6.88 2.40 -3.16
C ASN A 172 5.86 3.35 -3.77
N ILE A 173 4.71 3.45 -3.14
CA ILE A 173 3.58 4.26 -3.61
C ILE A 173 3.57 5.59 -2.88
N LYS A 174 3.43 6.68 -3.63
CA LYS A 174 3.13 8.02 -3.08
C LYS A 174 1.85 8.55 -3.72
N VAL A 175 0.98 9.11 -2.90
CA VAL A 175 -0.28 9.72 -3.32
C VAL A 175 -0.20 11.21 -3.03
N ASN A 176 -0.40 12.04 -4.04
CA ASN A 176 -0.26 13.49 -3.95
C ASN A 176 1.10 13.93 -3.34
N GLY A 177 2.17 13.20 -3.69
CA GLY A 177 3.53 13.44 -3.20
C GLY A 177 3.83 12.90 -1.79
N SER A 178 2.82 12.36 -1.09
CA SER A 178 2.97 11.82 0.27
C SER A 178 3.00 10.29 0.28
N SER A 179 3.92 9.72 1.06
CA SER A 179 3.93 8.29 1.40
C SER A 179 2.92 7.93 2.50
N SER A 180 2.40 8.94 3.22
CA SER A 180 1.33 8.76 4.21
C SER A 180 -0.02 8.98 3.53
N PHE A 181 -0.68 7.90 3.14
CA PHE A 181 -2.01 7.92 2.53
C PHE A 181 -2.86 6.77 3.07
N LYS A 182 -4.17 6.89 2.92
CA LYS A 182 -5.10 5.79 3.25
C LYS A 182 -5.66 5.17 1.98
N VAL A 183 -5.86 3.85 2.01
CA VAL A 183 -6.53 3.14 0.92
C VAL A 183 -7.96 2.83 1.32
N TYR A 184 -8.86 3.20 0.45
CA TYR A 184 -10.28 2.89 0.56
C TYR A 184 -10.68 1.91 -0.53
N VAL A 185 -11.66 1.09 -0.25
CA VAL A 185 -12.29 0.21 -1.24
C VAL A 185 -13.79 0.51 -1.25
N ASN A 186 -14.31 0.87 -2.42
CA ASN A 186 -15.71 1.26 -2.60
C ASN A 186 -16.17 2.35 -1.61
N GLY A 187 -15.30 3.32 -1.37
CA GLY A 187 -15.57 4.44 -0.47
C GLY A 187 -15.41 4.14 1.02
N LYS A 188 -14.91 2.96 1.39
CA LYS A 188 -14.72 2.52 2.77
C LYS A 188 -13.25 2.33 3.08
N PRO A 189 -12.76 2.77 4.26
CA PRO A 189 -11.36 2.57 4.63
C PRO A 189 -11.02 1.08 4.68
N ASN A 190 -9.90 0.72 4.08
CA ASN A 190 -9.35 -0.63 4.13
C ASN A 190 -7.98 -0.58 4.82
N ASN A 191 -7.94 -0.99 6.08
CA ASN A 191 -6.74 -0.92 6.90
C ASN A 191 -5.64 -1.86 6.40
N MET A 192 -6.00 -3.01 5.84
CA MET A 192 -5.04 -3.95 5.28
C MET A 192 -4.29 -3.33 4.09
N MET A 193 -5.03 -2.73 3.15
CA MET A 193 -4.44 -2.05 2.01
C MET A 193 -3.71 -0.76 2.41
N SER A 194 -4.18 -0.06 3.44
CA SER A 194 -3.51 1.15 3.94
C SER A 194 -2.17 0.85 4.60
N ASN A 195 -2.04 -0.30 5.26
CA ASN A 195 -0.82 -0.68 5.98
C ASN A 195 0.21 -1.40 5.10
N ASN A 196 -0.23 -2.09 4.03
CA ASN A 196 0.66 -2.72 3.06
C ASN A 196 0.08 -2.60 1.65
N PRO A 197 0.06 -1.39 1.07
CA PRO A 197 -0.56 -1.16 -0.23
C PRO A 197 0.17 -1.87 -1.37
N THR A 198 1.49 -1.93 -1.32
CA THR A 198 2.31 -2.45 -2.42
C THR A 198 2.03 -3.92 -2.71
N ASP A 199 2.18 -4.80 -1.72
CA ASP A 199 2.00 -6.25 -1.92
C ASP A 199 0.56 -6.59 -2.27
N VAL A 200 -0.38 -5.88 -1.64
CA VAL A 200 -1.80 -6.06 -1.89
C VAL A 200 -2.15 -5.68 -3.33
N LEU A 201 -1.76 -4.49 -3.78
CA LEU A 201 -2.11 -3.99 -5.10
C LEU A 201 -1.34 -4.70 -6.21
N LYS A 202 -0.14 -5.19 -5.93
CA LYS A 202 0.64 -6.03 -6.84
C LYS A 202 -0.03 -7.39 -7.10
N SER A 203 -0.70 -7.96 -6.10
CA SER A 203 -1.41 -9.23 -6.23
C SER A 203 -2.81 -9.12 -6.82
N MET A 204 -3.36 -7.90 -6.95
CA MET A 204 -4.70 -7.68 -7.47
C MET A 204 -4.68 -7.52 -9.00
N PRO A 205 -5.46 -8.33 -9.75
CA PRO A 205 -5.63 -8.12 -11.18
C PRO A 205 -6.38 -6.81 -11.45
N ALA A 206 -5.88 -6.00 -12.38
CA ALA A 206 -6.46 -4.69 -12.66
C ALA A 206 -7.87 -4.77 -13.27
N ASN A 207 -8.21 -5.86 -13.96
CA ASN A 207 -9.54 -6.09 -14.52
C ASN A 207 -10.64 -6.26 -13.45
N SER A 208 -10.26 -6.46 -12.18
CA SER A 208 -11.19 -6.48 -11.05
C SER A 208 -11.61 -5.07 -10.59
N ILE A 209 -10.98 -4.03 -11.13
CA ILE A 209 -11.16 -2.63 -10.73
C ILE A 209 -11.93 -1.89 -11.82
N LYS A 210 -12.94 -1.13 -11.41
CA LYS A 210 -13.71 -0.25 -12.28
C LYS A 210 -12.95 1.05 -12.54
N HIS A 211 -12.60 1.75 -11.48
CA HIS A 211 -11.80 2.96 -11.52
C HIS A 211 -11.07 3.17 -10.21
N ILE A 212 -10.05 4.02 -10.22
CA ILE A 212 -9.32 4.48 -9.06
C ILE A 212 -9.59 5.98 -8.89
N GLU A 213 -9.92 6.38 -7.67
CA GLU A 213 -10.08 7.78 -7.31
C GLU A 213 -8.94 8.22 -6.39
N VAL A 214 -8.29 9.31 -6.74
CA VAL A 214 -7.32 9.99 -5.89
C VAL A 214 -8.02 11.18 -5.25
N ILE A 215 -8.34 11.08 -3.96
CA ILE A 215 -9.04 12.12 -3.20
C ILE A 215 -7.97 13.00 -2.57
N THR A 216 -7.81 14.20 -3.11
CA THR A 216 -6.77 15.17 -2.69
C THR A 216 -7.25 16.10 -1.57
N ASN A 217 -8.56 16.28 -1.46
CA ASN A 217 -9.18 17.12 -0.46
C ASN A 217 -10.27 16.34 0.28
N PRO A 218 -9.88 15.45 1.21
CA PRO A 218 -10.83 14.64 1.97
C PRO A 218 -11.73 15.55 2.82
N GLY A 219 -13.04 15.38 2.69
CA GLY A 219 -14.01 16.13 3.46
C GLY A 219 -14.07 15.70 4.94
N ALA A 220 -14.93 16.36 5.73
CA ALA A 220 -15.05 16.17 7.17
C ALA A 220 -15.42 14.74 7.63
N LYS A 221 -15.93 13.91 6.73
CA LYS A 221 -16.22 12.48 6.98
C LYS A 221 -14.98 11.59 7.10
N TYR A 222 -13.83 12.07 6.61
CA TYR A 222 -12.58 11.34 6.70
C TYR A 222 -11.85 11.69 7.99
N ASP A 223 -11.12 10.75 8.56
CA ASP A 223 -10.36 10.98 9.77
C ASP A 223 -9.28 12.06 9.56
N ALA A 224 -9.20 12.99 10.52
CA ALA A 224 -8.29 14.14 10.47
C ALA A 224 -6.80 13.79 10.68
N GLU A 225 -6.46 12.51 10.90
CA GLU A 225 -5.07 12.10 11.13
C GLU A 225 -4.23 12.17 9.86
N GLY A 226 -3.52 13.29 9.68
CA GLY A 226 -2.24 13.49 8.98
C GLY A 226 -1.99 12.79 7.65
N VAL A 227 -3.01 12.54 6.80
CA VAL A 227 -2.84 11.85 5.52
C VAL A 227 -2.74 12.84 4.36
N GLY A 228 -1.75 12.63 3.49
CA GLY A 228 -1.55 13.42 2.27
C GLY A 228 -2.58 13.17 1.17
N GLY A 229 -3.47 12.18 1.35
CA GLY A 229 -4.53 11.85 0.39
C GLY A 229 -5.16 10.49 0.65
N ILE A 230 -6.21 10.18 -0.09
CA ILE A 230 -6.90 8.89 -0.06
C ILE A 230 -6.90 8.30 -1.47
N LEU A 231 -6.48 7.05 -1.56
CA LEU A 231 -6.59 6.24 -2.77
C LEU A 231 -7.84 5.36 -2.64
N ASN A 232 -8.91 5.70 -3.34
CA ASN A 232 -10.13 4.90 -3.32
C ASN A 232 -10.20 3.99 -4.55
N ILE A 233 -10.18 2.70 -4.31
CA ILE A 233 -10.25 1.67 -5.35
C ILE A 233 -11.70 1.22 -5.46
N VAL A 234 -12.31 1.50 -6.60
CA VAL A 234 -13.68 1.09 -6.88
C VAL A 234 -13.65 -0.19 -7.71
N THR A 235 -14.14 -1.27 -7.13
CA THR A 235 -14.16 -2.59 -7.77
C THR A 235 -15.29 -2.70 -8.78
N VAL A 236 -15.12 -3.60 -9.76
CA VAL A 236 -16.20 -3.95 -10.68
C VAL A 236 -17.27 -4.67 -9.88
N GLY A 237 -18.33 -3.97 -9.55
CA GLY A 237 -19.50 -4.49 -8.84
C GLY A 237 -20.72 -4.52 -9.72
N GLY A 238 -21.28 -5.71 -9.92
CA GLY A 238 -22.60 -5.90 -10.54
C GLY A 238 -22.59 -6.24 -12.02
N GLY A 239 -23.00 -7.42 -12.36
CA GLY A 239 -23.44 -7.79 -13.70
C GLY A 239 -22.73 -8.96 -14.37
N LEU A 240 -21.54 -9.31 -13.98
CA LEU A 240 -20.86 -10.51 -14.50
C LEU A 240 -20.87 -11.60 -13.41
N GLU A 241 -21.64 -12.63 -13.61
CA GLU A 241 -21.53 -13.87 -12.84
C GLU A 241 -20.30 -14.64 -13.31
N GLY A 242 -19.60 -15.27 -12.37
CA GLY A 242 -18.41 -16.03 -12.67
C GLY A 242 -17.45 -16.11 -11.51
N TYR A 243 -16.30 -16.68 -11.78
CA TYR A 243 -15.22 -16.80 -10.81
C TYR A 243 -13.88 -16.51 -11.46
N THR A 244 -12.95 -16.04 -10.64
CA THR A 244 -11.55 -15.85 -11.02
C THR A 244 -10.67 -16.41 -9.91
N ALA A 245 -9.59 -17.10 -10.28
CA ALA A 245 -8.59 -17.56 -9.34
C ALA A 245 -7.19 -17.23 -9.88
N THR A 246 -6.31 -16.80 -9.00
CA THR A 246 -4.91 -16.52 -9.30
C THR A 246 -4.04 -17.23 -8.29
N PHE A 247 -3.00 -17.91 -8.77
CA PHE A 247 -1.96 -18.51 -7.96
C PHE A 247 -0.65 -17.84 -8.29
N SER A 248 0.13 -17.52 -7.27
CA SER A 248 1.45 -16.92 -7.41
C SER A 248 2.47 -17.68 -6.55
N GLY A 249 3.70 -17.72 -7.01
CA GLY A 249 4.80 -18.31 -6.26
C GLY A 249 6.11 -17.65 -6.65
N ASN A 250 6.99 -17.52 -5.67
CA ASN A 250 8.34 -17.02 -5.87
C ASN A 250 9.32 -17.81 -5.00
N VAL A 251 10.51 -18.03 -5.53
CA VAL A 251 11.61 -18.66 -4.82
C VAL A 251 12.89 -17.88 -5.13
N SER A 252 13.67 -17.63 -4.11
CA SER A 252 14.96 -16.97 -4.22
C SER A 252 15.98 -17.61 -3.27
N ASN A 253 17.25 -17.24 -3.37
CA ASN A 253 18.28 -17.64 -2.41
C ASN A 253 18.07 -17.08 -0.99
N ARG A 254 17.11 -16.15 -0.83
CA ARG A 254 16.76 -15.52 0.46
C ARG A 254 15.37 -15.87 0.96
N GLY A 255 14.65 -16.75 0.29
CA GLY A 255 13.32 -17.13 0.75
C GLY A 255 12.41 -17.68 -0.33
N ALA A 256 11.21 -17.97 0.10
CA ALA A 256 10.14 -18.45 -0.78
C ALA A 256 8.80 -17.87 -0.34
N GLY A 257 7.92 -17.70 -1.29
CA GLY A 257 6.58 -17.22 -1.01
C GLY A 257 5.56 -17.76 -2.00
N GLY A 258 4.31 -17.66 -1.63
CA GLY A 258 3.21 -18.03 -2.50
C GLY A 258 1.92 -17.37 -2.06
N GLY A 259 1.01 -17.22 -3.01
CA GLY A 259 -0.28 -16.62 -2.77
C GLY A 259 -1.38 -17.25 -3.59
N VAL A 260 -2.58 -17.12 -3.07
CA VAL A 260 -3.81 -17.48 -3.75
C VAL A 260 -4.81 -16.33 -3.62
N PHE A 261 -5.45 -15.99 -4.72
CA PHE A 261 -6.58 -15.08 -4.79
C PHE A 261 -7.73 -15.78 -5.49
N GLY A 262 -8.93 -15.61 -5.00
CA GLY A 262 -10.14 -16.08 -5.65
C GLY A 262 -11.30 -15.13 -5.42
N THR A 263 -12.11 -14.97 -6.44
CA THR A 263 -13.38 -14.25 -6.33
C THR A 263 -14.46 -15.01 -7.09
N VAL A 264 -15.66 -14.97 -6.56
CA VAL A 264 -16.86 -15.54 -7.19
C VAL A 264 -18.03 -14.57 -7.03
N LYS A 265 -18.75 -14.35 -8.12
CA LYS A 265 -20.04 -13.69 -8.12
C LYS A 265 -21.10 -14.65 -8.63
N SER A 266 -22.11 -14.89 -7.80
CA SER A 266 -23.25 -15.73 -8.13
C SER A 266 -24.53 -15.05 -7.62
N GLY A 267 -25.36 -14.61 -8.55
CA GLY A 267 -26.57 -13.85 -8.24
C GLY A 267 -26.28 -12.61 -7.39
N LYS A 268 -26.85 -12.58 -6.19
CA LYS A 268 -26.72 -11.46 -5.24
C LYS A 268 -25.47 -11.51 -4.36
N LEU A 269 -24.73 -12.61 -4.38
CA LEU A 269 -23.56 -12.82 -3.55
C LEU A 269 -22.28 -12.59 -4.37
N THR A 270 -21.41 -11.76 -3.85
CA THR A 270 -20.01 -11.67 -4.28
C THR A 270 -19.12 -12.08 -3.11
N PHE A 271 -18.21 -13.01 -3.33
CA PHE A 271 -17.23 -13.43 -2.34
C PHE A 271 -15.83 -13.34 -2.94
N SER A 272 -14.90 -12.78 -2.18
CA SER A 272 -13.49 -12.72 -2.55
C SER A 272 -12.64 -13.17 -1.37
N ALA A 273 -11.60 -13.92 -1.64
CA ALA A 273 -10.64 -14.33 -0.63
C ALA A 273 -9.22 -14.27 -1.20
N ARG A 274 -8.29 -13.91 -0.36
CA ARG A 274 -6.87 -13.87 -0.69
C ARG A 274 -6.05 -14.31 0.50
N TYR A 275 -4.96 -15.04 0.22
CA TYR A 275 -3.95 -15.36 1.20
C TYR A 275 -2.58 -15.37 0.55
N ASN A 276 -1.59 -14.77 1.22
CA ASN A 276 -0.19 -14.79 0.84
C ASN A 276 0.66 -15.19 2.04
N TYR A 277 1.68 -15.98 1.78
CA TYR A 277 2.68 -16.38 2.75
C TYR A 277 4.07 -16.20 2.15
N ASN A 278 4.96 -15.57 2.90
CA ASN A 278 6.34 -15.36 2.53
C ASN A 278 7.26 -15.78 3.68
N TYR A 279 8.25 -16.54 3.36
CA TYR A 279 9.38 -16.86 4.23
C TYR A 279 10.61 -16.10 3.72
N ASN A 280 11.28 -15.39 4.61
CA ASN A 280 12.52 -14.68 4.32
C ASN A 280 13.63 -15.22 5.22
N ASN A 281 14.75 -15.57 4.61
CA ASN A 281 15.97 -15.98 5.28
C ASN A 281 17.04 -14.94 5.01
N GLN A 282 17.47 -14.24 6.05
CA GLN A 282 18.60 -13.33 5.99
C GLN A 282 19.86 -14.11 6.25
N PRO A 283 20.72 -14.30 5.23
CA PRO A 283 22.01 -14.95 5.42
C PRO A 283 22.87 -14.09 6.35
N ARG A 284 23.99 -14.66 6.82
CA ARG A 284 24.91 -13.95 7.70
C ARG A 284 25.32 -12.63 7.06
N SER A 285 25.09 -11.54 7.77
CA SER A 285 25.58 -10.22 7.48
C SER A 285 26.75 -9.88 8.40
N TYR A 286 27.62 -9.00 7.95
CA TYR A 286 28.78 -8.54 8.69
C TYR A 286 28.67 -7.04 8.89
N SER A 287 28.97 -6.58 10.10
CA SER A 287 29.06 -5.17 10.44
C SER A 287 30.35 -4.95 11.21
N GLY A 288 30.89 -3.76 11.14
CA GLY A 288 32.07 -3.39 11.89
C GLY A 288 32.27 -1.89 11.83
N GLY A 289 32.98 -1.38 12.78
CA GLY A 289 33.27 0.03 12.86
C GLY A 289 34.24 0.34 13.99
N ASN A 290 34.60 1.58 14.06
CA ASN A 290 35.47 2.13 15.07
C ASN A 290 34.79 3.35 15.69
N ARG A 291 34.91 3.49 16.99
CA ARG A 291 34.35 4.59 17.76
C ARG A 291 35.43 5.15 18.67
N ARG A 292 35.74 6.42 18.48
CA ARG A 292 36.71 7.14 19.30
C ARG A 292 35.99 8.01 20.30
N THR A 293 36.42 7.95 21.56
CA THR A 293 35.99 8.89 22.58
C THR A 293 36.72 10.22 22.37
N VAL A 294 35.96 11.32 22.28
CA VAL A 294 36.51 12.69 22.14
C VAL A 294 36.22 13.45 23.44
N GLY A 295 37.25 13.86 24.12
CA GLY A 295 37.20 14.56 25.40
C GLY A 295 37.52 13.67 26.61
N GLU A 296 37.65 14.29 27.77
CA GLU A 296 37.85 13.58 29.04
C GLU A 296 36.50 13.02 29.54
N THR A 297 36.50 11.76 29.94
CA THR A 297 35.38 11.09 30.62
C THR A 297 35.86 10.58 31.97
N ASP A 298 34.94 10.29 32.90
CA ASP A 298 35.27 9.73 34.22
C ASP A 298 36.02 8.39 34.14
N SER A 299 35.86 7.66 33.03
CA SER A 299 36.55 6.39 32.78
C SER A 299 37.77 6.51 31.85
N GLY A 300 38.16 7.74 31.47
CA GLY A 300 39.22 7.97 30.51
C GLY A 300 38.75 7.88 29.04
N SER A 301 39.72 8.08 28.12
CA SER A 301 39.46 8.01 26.67
C SER A 301 39.76 6.61 26.13
N SER A 302 38.99 6.13 25.16
CA SER A 302 39.24 4.84 24.48
C SER A 302 38.89 4.92 23.00
N ASP A 303 39.62 4.14 22.20
CA ASP A 303 39.25 3.78 20.83
C ASP A 303 38.63 2.39 20.86
N LEU A 304 37.35 2.28 20.47
CA LEU A 304 36.61 1.02 20.44
C LEU A 304 36.47 0.54 19.01
N ASP A 305 37.05 -0.60 18.71
CA ASP A 305 36.84 -1.35 17.46
C ASP A 305 35.82 -2.47 17.71
N TYR A 306 34.88 -2.62 16.80
CA TYR A 306 33.92 -3.72 16.88
C TYR A 306 33.68 -4.36 15.51
N SER A 307 33.48 -5.68 15.53
CA SER A 307 33.07 -6.45 14.39
C SER A 307 31.97 -7.42 14.80
N GLY A 308 30.96 -7.52 13.97
CA GLY A 308 29.81 -8.34 14.32
C GLY A 308 29.26 -9.12 13.14
N THR A 309 28.58 -10.20 13.46
CA THR A 309 27.82 -11.00 12.51
C THR A 309 26.38 -11.10 12.98
N SER A 310 25.44 -11.06 12.05
CA SER A 310 24.05 -11.34 12.37
C SER A 310 23.40 -12.20 11.29
N LYS A 311 22.47 -13.06 11.70
CA LYS A 311 21.63 -13.89 10.82
C LYS A 311 20.20 -13.85 11.33
N GLY A 312 19.24 -13.98 10.44
CA GLY A 312 17.86 -14.00 10.84
C GLY A 312 16.97 -14.73 9.85
N ASN A 313 15.75 -14.96 10.28
CA ASN A 313 14.69 -15.42 9.41
C ASN A 313 13.37 -14.84 9.85
N GLY A 314 12.43 -14.77 8.93
CA GLY A 314 11.12 -14.26 9.22
C GLY A 314 10.07 -14.89 8.33
N THR A 315 8.85 -14.81 8.80
CA THR A 315 7.66 -15.14 8.03
C THR A 315 6.73 -13.96 8.00
N PHE A 316 6.13 -13.74 6.86
CA PHE A 316 5.07 -12.76 6.68
C PHE A 316 3.87 -13.43 6.05
N GLN A 317 2.70 -13.15 6.56
CA GLN A 317 1.45 -13.62 5.98
C GLN A 317 0.42 -12.51 5.92
N SER A 318 -0.37 -12.52 4.87
CA SER A 318 -1.50 -11.62 4.71
C SER A 318 -2.67 -12.36 4.09
N GLY A 319 -3.84 -12.15 4.63
CA GLY A 319 -5.08 -12.72 4.13
C GLY A 319 -6.22 -11.74 4.23
N SER A 320 -7.18 -11.83 3.32
CA SER A 320 -8.43 -11.11 3.42
C SER A 320 -9.57 -11.91 2.83
N MET A 321 -10.75 -11.71 3.40
CA MET A 321 -12.00 -12.22 2.89
C MET A 321 -13.02 -11.09 2.86
N GLU A 322 -13.79 -10.99 1.80
CA GLU A 322 -14.89 -10.06 1.67
C GLU A 322 -16.10 -10.79 1.09
N ALA A 323 -17.25 -10.59 1.70
CA ALA A 323 -18.52 -11.08 1.22
C ALA A 323 -19.49 -9.92 1.11
N SER A 324 -20.04 -9.69 -0.08
CA SER A 324 -21.03 -8.66 -0.33
C SER A 324 -22.34 -9.31 -0.78
N TYR A 325 -23.44 -8.96 -0.14
CA TYR A 325 -24.77 -9.46 -0.45
C TYR A 325 -25.69 -8.31 -0.85
N GLU A 326 -26.14 -8.34 -2.10
CA GLU A 326 -27.12 -7.40 -2.65
C GLU A 326 -28.53 -7.82 -2.22
N ILE A 327 -29.07 -7.23 -1.13
CA ILE A 327 -30.44 -7.50 -0.68
C ILE A 327 -31.39 -7.19 -1.83
N ASP A 328 -31.22 -6.04 -2.44
CA ASP A 328 -31.89 -5.57 -3.65
C ASP A 328 -31.00 -4.53 -4.35
N THR A 329 -31.51 -3.90 -5.41
CA THR A 329 -30.78 -2.89 -6.20
C THR A 329 -30.36 -1.66 -5.40
N LEU A 330 -30.97 -1.42 -4.24
CA LEU A 330 -30.74 -0.23 -3.41
C LEU A 330 -30.01 -0.56 -2.10
N ARG A 331 -29.93 -1.83 -1.69
CA ARG A 331 -29.39 -2.21 -0.39
C ARG A 331 -28.29 -3.27 -0.52
N LEU A 332 -27.16 -2.98 0.08
CA LEU A 332 -25.97 -3.83 0.11
C LEU A 332 -25.51 -4.04 1.54
N VAL A 333 -25.16 -5.27 1.87
CA VAL A 333 -24.40 -5.62 3.09
C VAL A 333 -23.05 -6.14 2.65
N THR A 334 -21.98 -5.64 3.26
CA THR A 334 -20.63 -6.14 3.05
C THR A 334 -20.04 -6.57 4.38
N MET A 335 -19.42 -7.74 4.40
CA MET A 335 -18.64 -8.25 5.52
C MET A 335 -17.19 -8.38 5.06
N SER A 336 -16.27 -7.92 5.88
CA SER A 336 -14.84 -8.02 5.61
C SER A 336 -14.09 -8.61 6.79
N PHE A 337 -13.04 -9.35 6.48
CA PHE A 337 -12.07 -9.87 7.42
C PHE A 337 -10.68 -9.71 6.83
N GLY A 338 -9.73 -9.27 7.63
CA GLY A 338 -8.34 -9.11 7.25
C GLY A 338 -7.41 -9.67 8.31
N LEU A 339 -6.31 -10.22 7.87
CA LEU A 339 -5.20 -10.70 8.68
C LEU A 339 -3.90 -10.33 7.97
N TRP A 340 -2.99 -9.69 8.67
CA TRP A 340 -1.63 -9.52 8.19
C TRP A 340 -0.68 -9.47 9.37
N GLY A 341 0.55 -9.90 9.14
CA GLY A 341 1.55 -9.93 10.19
C GLY A 341 2.62 -10.97 9.95
N GLY A 342 3.53 -11.07 10.90
CA GLY A 342 4.65 -11.96 10.77
C GLY A 342 5.38 -12.22 12.06
N LYS A 343 6.42 -13.02 11.91
CA LYS A 343 7.37 -13.36 12.96
C LYS A 343 8.76 -13.14 12.43
N ASN A 344 9.62 -12.56 13.24
CA ASN A 344 11.04 -12.40 12.95
C ASN A 344 11.87 -13.01 14.06
N LYS A 345 12.99 -13.61 13.68
CA LYS A 345 14.01 -14.10 14.59
C LYS A 345 15.37 -13.62 14.08
N SER A 346 16.14 -13.03 14.97
CA SER A 346 17.50 -12.56 14.70
C SER A 346 18.44 -13.03 15.78
N ASN A 347 19.63 -13.46 15.38
CA ASN A 347 20.73 -13.79 16.27
C ASN A 347 21.96 -13.01 15.77
N GLY A 348 22.65 -12.36 16.67
CA GLY A 348 23.85 -11.58 16.37
C GLY A 348 24.93 -11.81 17.42
N GLU A 349 26.17 -11.80 16.99
CA GLU A 349 27.34 -11.85 17.84
C GLU A 349 28.25 -10.68 17.44
N THR A 350 28.79 -9.99 18.41
CA THR A 350 29.69 -8.85 18.18
C THR A 350 30.90 -8.97 19.09
N ASP A 351 32.06 -8.97 18.48
CA ASP A 351 33.35 -8.81 19.15
C ASP A 351 33.66 -7.32 19.27
N ALA A 352 34.01 -6.86 20.45
CA ALA A 352 34.40 -5.48 20.72
C ALA A 352 35.70 -5.45 21.53
N SER A 353 36.65 -4.61 21.11
CA SER A 353 37.90 -4.39 21.80
C SER A 353 38.15 -2.88 21.90
N ALA A 354 38.44 -2.43 23.08
CA ALA A 354 38.80 -1.05 23.37
C ALA A 354 40.29 -0.95 23.67
N THR A 355 40.96 0.03 23.03
CA THR A 355 42.37 0.31 23.21
C THR A 355 42.57 1.72 23.71
N PHE A 356 43.72 1.98 24.31
CA PHE A 356 44.15 3.33 24.65
C PHE A 356 44.34 4.14 23.37
N PRO A 357 43.84 5.41 23.31
CA PRO A 357 43.83 6.17 22.07
C PRO A 357 45.22 6.27 21.40
N GLY A 358 45.28 5.83 20.15
CA GLY A 358 46.50 5.84 19.34
C GLY A 358 47.54 4.78 19.70
N THR A 359 47.22 3.81 20.53
CA THR A 359 48.08 2.68 20.89
C THR A 359 47.41 1.34 20.57
N ALA A 360 48.15 0.23 20.73
CA ALA A 360 47.62 -1.13 20.66
C ALA A 360 47.36 -1.71 22.06
N ASP A 361 47.48 -0.92 23.12
CA ASP A 361 47.29 -1.38 24.49
C ASP A 361 45.80 -1.58 24.75
N GLU A 362 45.37 -2.83 24.91
CA GLU A 362 43.97 -3.21 25.17
C GLU A 362 43.55 -2.77 26.58
N LEU A 363 42.44 -2.08 26.65
CA LEU A 363 41.82 -1.66 27.90
C LEU A 363 40.82 -2.70 28.39
N TYR A 364 40.00 -3.20 27.46
CA TYR A 364 39.04 -4.25 27.69
C TYR A 364 38.52 -4.83 26.35
N SER A 365 38.07 -6.06 26.40
CA SER A 365 37.35 -6.67 25.28
C SER A 365 36.18 -7.48 25.78
N TYR A 366 35.16 -7.63 24.94
CA TYR A 366 34.00 -8.46 25.21
C TYR A 366 33.38 -9.01 23.93
N ILE A 367 32.68 -10.13 24.08
CA ILE A 367 31.78 -10.67 23.05
C ILE A 367 30.36 -10.40 23.53
N SER A 368 29.51 -9.86 22.67
CA SER A 368 28.08 -9.76 22.96
C SER A 368 27.25 -10.67 22.08
N ASP A 369 26.39 -11.45 22.71
CA ASP A 369 25.39 -12.29 22.06
C ASP A 369 24.01 -11.64 22.16
N ASN A 370 23.36 -11.47 20.99
CA ASN A 370 22.05 -10.85 20.90
C ASN A 370 21.08 -11.80 20.21
N HIS A 371 19.98 -12.10 20.87
CA HIS A 371 18.89 -12.90 20.32
C HIS A 371 17.60 -12.09 20.39
N SER A 372 16.85 -12.06 19.30
CA SER A 372 15.56 -11.40 19.28
C SER A 372 14.55 -12.23 18.54
N LYS A 373 13.36 -12.31 19.11
CA LYS A 373 12.17 -12.88 18.48
C LYS A 373 11.06 -11.87 18.60
N SER A 374 10.37 -11.60 17.51
CA SER A 374 9.18 -10.74 17.53
C SER A 374 8.06 -11.37 16.72
N SER A 375 6.86 -11.16 17.18
CA SER A 375 5.67 -11.44 16.39
C SER A 375 4.73 -10.25 16.44
N TRP A 376 4.11 -9.95 15.32
CA TRP A 376 3.19 -8.84 15.20
C TRP A 376 2.11 -9.18 14.18
N TYR A 377 0.87 -8.91 14.55
CA TYR A 377 -0.29 -9.18 13.72
C TYR A 377 -1.25 -8.00 13.75
N SER A 378 -1.99 -7.83 12.67
CA SER A 378 -3.20 -7.02 12.62
C SER A 378 -4.33 -7.89 12.12
N ILE A 379 -5.38 -7.95 12.89
CA ILE A 379 -6.61 -8.67 12.57
C ILE A 379 -7.72 -7.65 12.53
N ASP A 380 -8.40 -7.54 11.41
CA ASP A 380 -9.51 -6.62 11.24
C ASP A 380 -10.76 -7.35 10.75
N GLY A 381 -11.90 -6.82 11.17
CA GLY A 381 -13.22 -7.28 10.75
C GLY A 381 -14.15 -6.10 10.58
N GLY A 382 -15.10 -6.23 9.67
CA GLY A 382 -16.07 -5.16 9.43
C GLY A 382 -17.38 -5.67 8.89
N ILE A 383 -18.44 -4.92 9.20
CA ILE A 383 -19.76 -5.08 8.61
C ILE A 383 -20.23 -3.70 8.21
N ASP A 384 -20.63 -3.58 6.96
CA ASP A 384 -21.15 -2.34 6.39
C ASP A 384 -22.54 -2.61 5.79
N TYR A 385 -23.47 -1.73 6.10
CA TYR A 385 -24.78 -1.68 5.45
C TYR A 385 -24.91 -0.38 4.68
N GLN A 386 -25.16 -0.46 3.38
CA GLN A 386 -25.37 0.67 2.50
C GLN A 386 -26.78 0.64 1.93
N ARG A 387 -27.46 1.78 2.00
CA ARG A 387 -28.77 2.00 1.39
C ARG A 387 -28.71 3.19 0.43
N LEU A 388 -28.92 2.90 -0.84
CA LEU A 388 -29.21 3.92 -1.86
C LEU A 388 -30.70 4.24 -1.84
N PHE A 389 -31.06 5.40 -2.35
CA PHE A 389 -32.45 5.81 -2.49
C PHE A 389 -32.77 6.07 -3.97
N HIS A 390 -34.03 6.18 -4.33
CA HIS A 390 -34.43 6.52 -5.70
C HIS A 390 -33.95 7.89 -6.17
N VAL A 391 -33.59 8.77 -5.24
CA VAL A 391 -32.91 10.03 -5.54
C VAL A 391 -31.44 9.73 -5.77
N LYS A 392 -30.95 10.02 -6.98
CA LYS A 392 -29.54 9.84 -7.34
C LYS A 392 -28.61 10.51 -6.31
N GLU A 393 -27.53 9.84 -5.93
CA GLU A 393 -26.53 10.30 -4.95
C GLU A 393 -27.02 10.38 -3.49
N ARG A 394 -28.29 10.09 -3.20
CA ARG A 394 -28.76 9.95 -1.82
C ARG A 394 -28.39 8.58 -1.29
N MET A 395 -27.66 8.57 -0.16
CA MET A 395 -27.12 7.34 0.41
C MET A 395 -27.09 7.42 1.94
N LEU A 396 -27.37 6.30 2.59
CA LEU A 396 -27.17 6.07 4.03
C LEU A 396 -26.22 4.89 4.19
N THR A 397 -25.21 5.04 5.05
CA THR A 397 -24.26 3.95 5.35
C THR A 397 -24.16 3.79 6.87
N PHE A 398 -24.18 2.55 7.34
CA PHE A 398 -23.82 2.16 8.69
C PHE A 398 -22.62 1.22 8.62
N SER A 399 -21.60 1.50 9.42
CA SER A 399 -20.37 0.71 9.48
C SER A 399 -20.02 0.35 10.92
N TYR A 400 -19.67 -0.90 11.12
CA TYR A 400 -18.99 -1.35 12.32
C TYR A 400 -17.66 -2.00 11.93
N LYS A 401 -16.59 -1.64 12.61
CA LYS A 401 -15.26 -2.23 12.41
C LYS A 401 -14.62 -2.57 13.72
N ILE A 402 -13.87 -3.66 13.73
CA ILE A 402 -12.96 -4.05 14.79
C ILE A 402 -11.56 -4.23 14.20
N ASN A 403 -10.56 -3.74 14.89
CA ASN A 403 -9.16 -4.00 14.55
C ASN A 403 -8.41 -4.34 15.83
N THR A 404 -7.62 -5.41 15.81
CA THR A 404 -6.74 -5.77 16.93
C THR A 404 -5.33 -6.02 16.43
N ARG A 405 -4.34 -5.50 17.17
CA ARG A 405 -2.91 -5.53 16.81
C ARG A 405 -2.08 -6.05 17.97
N PRO A 406 -2.06 -7.38 18.19
CA PRO A 406 -1.15 -7.98 19.16
C PRO A 406 0.28 -7.98 18.60
N GLN A 407 1.21 -7.62 19.48
CA GLN A 407 2.65 -7.66 19.22
C GLN A 407 3.35 -8.25 20.42
N THR A 408 4.32 -9.12 20.19
CA THR A 408 5.20 -9.64 21.24
C THR A 408 6.65 -9.49 20.80
N SER A 409 7.51 -9.20 21.75
CA SER A 409 8.96 -9.13 21.54
C SER A 409 9.66 -9.85 22.71
N ASP A 410 10.58 -10.72 22.39
CA ASP A 410 11.44 -11.46 23.33
C ASP A 410 12.88 -11.21 22.86
N SER A 411 13.65 -10.47 23.64
CA SER A 411 15.02 -10.13 23.27
C SER A 411 15.98 -10.40 24.43
N TYR A 412 17.16 -10.86 24.03
CA TYR A 412 18.20 -11.29 24.93
C TYR A 412 19.53 -10.67 24.49
N SER A 413 20.24 -10.09 25.44
CA SER A 413 21.60 -9.56 25.25
C SER A 413 22.48 -10.10 26.38
N GLY A 414 23.53 -10.83 26.02
CA GLY A 414 24.52 -11.35 26.95
C GLY A 414 25.92 -10.84 26.60
N TYR A 415 26.79 -10.81 27.61
CA TYR A 415 28.16 -10.37 27.46
C TYR A 415 29.13 -11.36 28.07
N GLU A 416 30.17 -11.70 27.31
CA GLU A 416 31.28 -12.53 27.78
C GLU A 416 32.58 -11.71 27.74
N TYR A 417 33.32 -11.68 28.84
CA TYR A 417 34.60 -11.00 28.95
C TYR A 417 35.49 -11.69 29.97
N ASP A 418 36.80 -11.47 29.86
CA ASP A 418 37.80 -11.98 30.77
C ASP A 418 38.28 -10.84 31.67
N MET A 419 37.89 -10.83 32.93
CA MET A 419 38.23 -9.77 33.89
C MET A 419 39.71 -9.65 34.13
N ASP A 420 40.49 -10.74 33.99
CA ASP A 420 41.94 -10.72 34.20
C ASP A 420 42.68 -9.94 33.10
N LYS A 421 42.04 -9.73 31.96
CA LYS A 421 42.52 -8.95 30.84
C LYS A 421 42.07 -7.48 30.82
N VAL A 422 41.15 -7.13 31.73
CA VAL A 422 40.61 -5.77 31.80
C VAL A 422 41.60 -4.86 32.57
N ALA A 423 41.94 -3.71 31.97
CA ALA A 423 42.78 -2.70 32.63
C ALA A 423 42.15 -2.24 33.96
N PRO A 424 42.93 -2.00 35.02
CA PRO A 424 42.40 -1.72 36.36
C PRO A 424 41.35 -0.62 36.39
N ASP A 425 41.58 0.47 35.67
CA ASP A 425 40.66 1.63 35.62
C ASP A 425 39.31 1.32 34.92
N TRP A 426 39.24 0.23 34.19
CA TRP A 426 38.04 -0.19 33.46
C TRP A 426 37.30 -1.37 34.10
N GLN A 427 37.86 -1.96 35.15
CA GLN A 427 37.22 -3.12 35.80
C GLN A 427 35.85 -2.79 36.38
N ASP A 428 35.68 -1.58 36.97
CA ASP A 428 34.39 -1.16 37.50
C ASP A 428 33.35 -0.92 36.40
N PHE A 429 33.78 -0.48 35.24
CA PHE A 429 32.91 -0.37 34.06
C PHE A 429 32.44 -1.73 33.61
N MET A 430 33.36 -2.69 33.46
CA MET A 430 33.03 -4.05 33.00
C MET A 430 32.15 -4.81 34.01
N ARG A 431 32.35 -4.64 35.32
CA ARG A 431 31.48 -5.24 36.37
C ARG A 431 30.06 -4.71 36.35
N ARG A 432 29.82 -3.52 35.78
CA ARG A 432 28.48 -2.94 35.63
C ARG A 432 27.75 -3.40 34.36
N MET A 433 28.41 -4.18 33.51
CA MET A 433 27.74 -4.79 32.36
C MET A 433 26.74 -5.83 32.85
N LEU A 434 25.56 -5.81 32.29
CA LEU A 434 24.44 -6.66 32.67
C LEU A 434 23.95 -7.43 31.45
N ASP A 435 23.82 -8.73 31.60
CA ASP A 435 22.99 -9.50 30.69
C ASP A 435 21.52 -9.08 30.89
N GLN A 436 20.79 -8.95 29.81
CA GLN A 436 19.42 -8.48 29.81
C GLN A 436 18.51 -9.44 29.06
N HIS A 437 17.34 -9.64 29.60
CA HIS A 437 16.24 -10.31 28.92
C HIS A 437 15.01 -9.40 29.01
N ASN A 438 14.46 -9.00 27.85
CA ASN A 438 13.28 -8.17 27.79
C ASN A 438 12.15 -8.98 27.13
N ASP A 439 11.02 -9.08 27.83
CA ASP A 439 9.79 -9.71 27.34
C ASP A 439 8.70 -8.63 27.25
N GLY A 440 8.30 -8.32 26.02
CA GLY A 440 7.34 -7.28 25.72
C GLY A 440 6.07 -7.83 25.08
N SER A 441 4.93 -7.39 25.58
CA SER A 441 3.61 -7.68 25.01
C SER A 441 2.81 -6.40 24.87
N GLN A 442 2.41 -6.10 23.65
CA GLN A 442 1.60 -4.91 23.34
C GLN A 442 0.37 -5.32 22.54
N SER A 443 -0.74 -4.67 22.83
CA SER A 443 -1.99 -4.89 22.10
C SER A 443 -2.78 -3.60 21.98
N THR A 444 -3.29 -3.34 20.79
CA THR A 444 -4.28 -2.30 20.53
C THR A 444 -5.53 -2.95 19.98
N THR A 445 -6.68 -2.73 20.61
CA THR A 445 -7.98 -3.13 20.07
C THR A 445 -8.84 -1.89 19.88
N GLU A 446 -9.33 -1.71 18.67
CA GLU A 446 -10.16 -0.58 18.28
C GLU A 446 -11.51 -1.05 17.73
N HIS A 447 -12.59 -0.50 18.25
CA HIS A 447 -13.94 -0.63 17.73
C HIS A 447 -14.38 0.70 17.14
N THR A 448 -14.87 0.68 15.93
CA THR A 448 -15.38 1.88 15.24
C THR A 448 -16.82 1.63 14.82
N LEU A 449 -17.72 2.53 15.24
CA LEU A 449 -19.10 2.64 14.77
C LEU A 449 -19.22 3.94 13.98
N GLN A 450 -19.81 3.88 12.78
CA GLN A 450 -19.99 5.06 11.94
C GLN A 450 -21.33 5.01 11.22
N ALA A 451 -21.97 6.19 11.11
CA ALA A 451 -23.17 6.40 10.33
C ALA A 451 -23.01 7.63 9.46
N ASP A 452 -23.25 7.49 8.16
CA ASP A 452 -23.12 8.57 7.17
C ASP A 452 -24.40 8.71 6.37
N TYR A 453 -24.82 9.94 6.15
CA TYR A 453 -25.93 10.27 5.29
C TYR A 453 -25.53 11.37 4.29
N THR A 454 -25.74 11.10 3.01
CA THR A 454 -25.51 12.04 1.92
C THR A 454 -26.81 12.25 1.17
N THR A 455 -27.18 13.50 0.89
CA THR A 455 -28.38 13.82 0.11
C THR A 455 -28.18 15.03 -0.80
N PRO A 456 -28.48 14.91 -2.10
CA PRO A 456 -28.57 16.08 -2.96
C PRO A 456 -29.85 16.86 -2.64
N VAL A 457 -29.74 18.19 -2.71
CA VAL A 457 -30.85 19.14 -2.58
C VAL A 457 -30.92 19.93 -3.89
N GLY A 458 -31.87 19.58 -4.75
CA GLY A 458 -31.92 20.10 -6.12
C GLY A 458 -30.78 19.55 -6.99
N LYS A 459 -30.32 20.37 -7.96
CA LYS A 459 -29.28 19.96 -8.94
C LYS A 459 -27.87 20.48 -8.58
N MET A 460 -27.78 21.39 -7.63
CA MET A 460 -26.56 22.15 -7.36
C MET A 460 -26.00 21.94 -5.96
N HIS A 461 -26.76 21.41 -5.04
CA HIS A 461 -26.41 21.32 -3.63
C HIS A 461 -26.32 19.86 -3.20
N THR A 462 -25.33 19.54 -2.37
CA THR A 462 -25.23 18.24 -1.68
C THR A 462 -24.94 18.49 -0.20
N ILE A 463 -25.70 17.83 0.66
CA ILE A 463 -25.51 17.87 2.11
C ILE A 463 -25.01 16.49 2.54
N GLU A 464 -23.99 16.49 3.38
CA GLU A 464 -23.44 15.31 4.03
C GLU A 464 -23.52 15.51 5.54
N ALA A 465 -23.86 14.46 6.27
CA ALA A 465 -23.81 14.46 7.74
C ALA A 465 -23.43 13.07 8.23
N GLY A 466 -22.72 12.99 9.34
CA GLY A 466 -22.36 11.71 9.93
C GLY A 466 -21.92 11.83 11.38
N ALA A 467 -21.86 10.67 12.01
CA ALA A 467 -21.34 10.50 13.35
C ALA A 467 -20.44 9.27 13.39
N LYS A 468 -19.38 9.34 14.20
CA LYS A 468 -18.40 8.29 14.39
C LYS A 468 -18.08 8.13 15.87
N TYR A 469 -18.05 6.90 16.35
CA TYR A 469 -17.60 6.56 17.68
C TYR A 469 -16.45 5.56 17.57
N ILE A 470 -15.35 5.84 18.25
CA ILE A 470 -14.17 4.98 18.32
C ILE A 470 -13.89 4.67 19.78
N LEU A 471 -13.84 3.39 20.12
CA LEU A 471 -13.35 2.88 21.39
C LEU A 471 -12.02 2.18 21.13
N ARG A 472 -10.92 2.73 21.65
CA ARG A 472 -9.57 2.18 21.50
C ARG A 472 -9.01 1.80 22.86
N ASN A 473 -8.62 0.56 22.99
CA ASN A 473 -7.96 0.02 24.17
C ASN A 473 -6.53 -0.41 23.78
N ASN A 474 -5.56 0.22 24.43
CA ASN A 474 -4.14 -0.13 24.30
C ASN A 474 -3.67 -0.72 25.62
N SER A 475 -2.90 -1.81 25.54
CA SER A 475 -2.16 -2.35 26.68
C SER A 475 -0.70 -2.56 26.26
N SER A 476 0.20 -2.30 27.18
CA SER A 476 1.62 -2.60 27.05
C SER A 476 2.11 -3.19 28.35
N GLU A 477 2.82 -4.27 28.25
CA GLU A 477 3.50 -4.97 29.33
C GLU A 477 4.92 -5.22 28.83
N ASP A 478 5.90 -4.50 29.38
CA ASP A 478 7.31 -4.61 29.04
C ASP A 478 8.05 -4.98 30.33
N ASP A 479 8.47 -6.26 30.41
CA ASP A 479 9.22 -6.82 31.52
C ASP A 479 10.70 -6.90 31.19
N ARG A 480 11.51 -6.34 32.05
CA ARG A 480 12.97 -6.41 31.96
C ARG A 480 13.51 -7.24 33.10
N PHE A 481 14.42 -8.14 32.73
CA PHE A 481 15.16 -8.96 33.66
C PHE A 481 16.65 -8.75 33.41
N GLN A 482 17.45 -8.78 34.46
CA GLN A 482 18.89 -8.54 34.38
C GLN A 482 19.67 -9.46 35.33
N ARG A 483 20.91 -9.68 34.99
CA ARG A 483 21.90 -10.32 35.87
C ARG A 483 23.30 -9.77 35.55
N GLY A 484 24.25 -9.96 36.45
CA GLY A 484 25.66 -9.63 36.16
C GLY A 484 26.18 -10.41 34.95
N ALA A 485 26.85 -9.73 34.03
CA ALA A 485 27.40 -10.36 32.83
C ALA A 485 28.38 -11.49 33.17
N GLY A 486 28.26 -12.62 32.45
CA GLY A 486 29.05 -13.81 32.67
C GLY A 486 28.72 -14.59 33.96
N GLN A 487 27.72 -14.20 34.74
CA GLN A 487 27.30 -14.91 35.95
C GLN A 487 26.32 -16.04 35.61
N GLN A 488 26.44 -17.15 36.35
CA GLN A 488 25.48 -18.28 36.27
C GLN A 488 24.27 -18.11 37.19
N ALA A 489 24.00 -16.87 37.66
CA ALA A 489 22.84 -16.57 38.50
C ALA A 489 21.55 -16.53 37.66
N ASP A 490 20.42 -16.70 38.34
CA ASP A 490 19.12 -16.48 37.70
C ASP A 490 18.94 -15.00 37.39
N TYR A 491 18.13 -14.71 36.37
CA TYR A 491 17.76 -13.34 36.03
C TYR A 491 16.87 -12.74 37.12
N GLU A 492 17.17 -11.54 37.52
CA GLU A 492 16.36 -10.76 38.47
C GLU A 492 15.47 -9.80 37.70
N PHE A 493 14.23 -9.65 38.16
CA PHE A 493 13.27 -8.69 37.59
C PHE A 493 13.69 -7.26 37.91
N ASP A 494 13.77 -6.42 36.90
CA ASP A 494 14.15 -5.00 36.98
C ASP A 494 12.87 -4.16 36.97
N GLU A 495 12.30 -3.91 38.15
CA GLU A 495 11.06 -3.14 38.29
C GLU A 495 11.20 -1.70 37.82
N ASP A 496 12.37 -1.08 38.05
CA ASP A 496 12.61 0.32 37.72
C ASP A 496 12.62 0.59 36.18
N HIS A 497 12.90 -0.44 35.39
CA HIS A 497 12.95 -0.35 33.93
C HIS A 497 11.87 -1.20 33.24
N SER A 498 10.95 -1.76 34.01
CA SER A 498 9.76 -2.45 33.51
C SER A 498 8.57 -1.51 33.53
N SER A 499 7.63 -1.70 32.63
CA SER A 499 6.43 -0.87 32.60
C SER A 499 5.19 -1.62 32.14
N HIS A 500 4.08 -1.44 32.86
CA HIS A 500 2.77 -1.97 32.49
C HIS A 500 1.75 -0.85 32.50
N TYR A 501 1.08 -0.63 31.38
CA TYR A 501 0.00 0.36 31.34
C TYR A 501 -1.17 -0.08 30.45
N LYS A 502 -2.32 0.51 30.76
CA LYS A 502 -3.53 0.42 29.94
C LYS A 502 -4.00 1.82 29.59
N HIS A 503 -4.33 2.05 28.34
CA HIS A 503 -4.79 3.33 27.84
C HIS A 503 -6.08 3.14 27.04
N LEU A 504 -7.17 3.70 27.56
CA LEU A 504 -8.48 3.70 26.95
C LEU A 504 -8.75 5.08 26.33
N ASN A 505 -9.14 5.09 25.06
CA ASN A 505 -9.58 6.28 24.34
C ASN A 505 -11.01 6.08 23.84
N ASP A 506 -11.91 6.97 24.28
CA ASP A 506 -13.25 7.14 23.74
C ASP A 506 -13.28 8.39 22.87
N ILE A 507 -13.58 8.25 21.58
CA ILE A 507 -13.61 9.35 20.63
C ILE A 507 -14.99 9.40 20.01
N LEU A 508 -15.70 10.49 20.25
CA LEU A 508 -16.99 10.79 19.61
C LEU A 508 -16.82 11.93 18.63
N ALA A 509 -17.17 11.71 17.38
CA ALA A 509 -17.13 12.73 16.33
C ALA A 509 -18.50 12.89 15.65
N ALA A 510 -18.87 14.11 15.36
CA ALA A 510 -20.00 14.46 14.52
C ALA A 510 -19.54 15.46 13.46
N TYR A 511 -20.05 15.34 12.24
CA TYR A 511 -19.63 16.17 11.13
C TYR A 511 -20.77 16.46 10.16
N ALA A 512 -20.67 17.61 9.51
CA ALA A 512 -21.55 18.00 8.43
C ALA A 512 -20.76 18.67 7.31
N GLY A 513 -21.18 18.44 6.08
CA GLY A 513 -20.60 19.00 4.88
C GLY A 513 -21.67 19.54 3.94
N TYR A 514 -21.35 20.61 3.26
CA TYR A 514 -22.16 21.20 2.22
C TYR A 514 -21.32 21.42 0.97
N SER A 515 -21.81 20.93 -0.17
CA SER A 515 -21.17 21.11 -1.47
C SER A 515 -22.12 21.86 -2.41
N LEU A 516 -21.56 22.84 -3.12
CA LEU A 516 -22.24 23.61 -4.16
C LEU A 516 -21.55 23.37 -5.50
N LYS A 517 -22.32 23.08 -6.55
CA LYS A 517 -21.83 22.93 -7.91
C LYS A 517 -22.71 23.71 -8.88
N VAL A 518 -22.17 24.82 -9.41
CA VAL A 518 -22.86 25.72 -10.34
C VAL A 518 -22.02 25.85 -11.60
N LYS A 519 -22.45 25.24 -12.70
CA LYS A 519 -21.71 25.23 -13.98
C LYS A 519 -20.24 24.79 -13.81
N LYS A 520 -19.30 25.72 -13.98
CA LYS A 520 -17.86 25.52 -13.84
C LYS A 520 -17.33 25.84 -12.42
N LEU A 521 -18.18 26.42 -11.56
CA LEU A 521 -17.81 26.73 -10.17
C LEU A 521 -18.31 25.65 -9.24
N SER A 522 -17.44 25.17 -8.38
CA SER A 522 -17.80 24.27 -7.30
C SER A 522 -17.07 24.64 -6.02
N GLY A 523 -17.74 24.45 -4.89
CA GLY A 523 -17.21 24.74 -3.57
C GLY A 523 -17.75 23.75 -2.55
N ARG A 524 -16.96 23.47 -1.51
CA ARG A 524 -17.34 22.61 -0.41
C ARG A 524 -16.93 23.24 0.90
N LEU A 525 -17.83 23.17 1.89
CA LEU A 525 -17.59 23.55 3.28
C LEU A 525 -17.91 22.34 4.16
N GLY A 526 -17.15 22.16 5.21
CA GLY A 526 -17.39 21.10 6.18
C GLY A 526 -16.99 21.54 7.58
N VAL A 527 -17.69 21.00 8.56
CA VAL A 527 -17.39 21.16 9.97
C VAL A 527 -17.37 19.78 10.63
N ARG A 528 -16.41 19.56 11.51
CA ARG A 528 -16.29 18.37 12.35
C ARG A 528 -16.06 18.81 13.78
N TYR A 529 -16.84 18.25 14.67
CA TYR A 529 -16.62 18.34 16.11
C TYR A 529 -16.14 16.97 16.59
N GLU A 530 -15.12 16.96 17.40
CA GLU A 530 -14.58 15.73 17.99
C GLU A 530 -14.36 15.93 19.47
N HIS A 531 -14.79 14.98 20.26
CA HIS A 531 -14.60 14.91 21.70
C HIS A 531 -13.89 13.62 22.05
N THR A 532 -12.73 13.73 22.72
CA THR A 532 -11.90 12.60 23.10
C THR A 532 -11.79 12.55 24.63
N ILE A 533 -12.08 11.39 25.19
CA ILE A 533 -11.86 11.07 26.60
C ILE A 533 -10.73 10.05 26.65
N GLN A 534 -9.70 10.35 27.43
CA GLN A 534 -8.55 9.47 27.61
C GLN A 534 -8.45 9.05 29.07
N ASN A 535 -8.21 7.77 29.30
CA ASN A 535 -7.95 7.22 30.61
C ASN A 535 -6.70 6.34 30.53
N VAL A 536 -5.66 6.74 31.26
CA VAL A 536 -4.40 6.00 31.35
C VAL A 536 -4.28 5.44 32.75
N LYS A 537 -4.00 4.16 32.84
CA LYS A 537 -3.75 3.47 34.09
C LYS A 537 -2.40 2.78 34.04
N TYR A 538 -1.48 3.25 34.84
CA TYR A 538 -0.21 2.59 35.09
C TYR A 538 -0.41 1.49 36.12
N LEU A 539 0.08 0.29 35.85
CA LEU A 539 0.01 -0.89 36.71
C LEU A 539 1.38 -1.21 37.29
N LEU A 540 2.44 -0.85 36.57
CA LEU A 540 3.85 -0.92 36.95
C LEU A 540 4.60 0.21 36.24
N GLY A 541 5.56 0.87 36.92
CA GLY A 541 6.35 1.98 36.41
C GLY A 541 5.91 3.35 36.86
#